data_b1a765c50112e8cea6237e1b236b6b9c
#
_entry.id   b1a765c50112e8cea6237e1b236b6b9c
#
_cell.length_a   1.000
_cell.length_b   1.000
_cell.length_c   1.000
_cell.angle_alpha   90.00
_cell.angle_beta   90.00
_cell.angle_gamma   90.00
#
_symmetry.space_group_name_H-M   'P 1'
#
loop_
_entity.id
_entity.type
_entity.pdbx_description
1 polymer ?
#
loop_
_entity_poly.entity_id
_entity_poly.type
_entity_poly.pdbx_seq_one_letter_code
_entity_poly.pdbx_strand_id
1 'polypeptide(L)'
;MNVRVQLYAQLRDLAGVSELSVDVSDNATVGELLTKIYEKVPTFRSRDKSILVGAGVEFVDRNYELKPGDDISIMPPVQGG
;
A
#
# COMPACT_ATOMS: atom_id res chain seq x y z
N MET A 1 4.51 -14.85 2.29
CA MET A 1 5.29 -13.96 1.40
C MET A 1 5.42 -12.61 2.06
N ASN A 2 6.62 -12.06 2.06
CA ASN A 2 6.86 -10.73 2.63
C ASN A 2 6.82 -9.69 1.51
N VAL A 3 6.07 -8.63 1.71
CA VAL A 3 5.94 -7.55 0.73
C VAL A 3 6.47 -6.27 1.33
N ARG A 4 7.36 -5.62 0.60
CA ARG A 4 7.89 -4.30 0.99
C ARG A 4 7.07 -3.24 0.29
N VAL A 5 6.59 -2.29 1.09
CA VAL A 5 5.66 -1.26 0.61
C VAL A 5 6.29 0.10 0.85
N GLN A 6 6.45 0.86 -0.23
CA GLN A 6 6.96 2.24 -0.15
C GLN A 6 5.80 3.17 0.18
N LEU A 7 6.03 4.09 1.09
CA LEU A 7 5.05 5.09 1.50
C LEU A 7 5.48 6.46 1.00
N TYR A 8 4.53 7.22 0.45
CA TYR A 8 4.83 8.53 -0.12
C TYR A 8 4.02 9.64 0.51
N ALA A 9 4.58 10.83 0.52
CA ALA A 9 3.92 12.08 0.91
C ALA A 9 3.30 11.97 2.32
N GLN A 10 2.04 12.32 2.47
CA GLN A 10 1.36 12.33 3.76
C GLN A 10 1.31 10.93 4.41
N LEU A 11 1.25 9.89 3.60
CA LEU A 11 1.20 8.52 4.16
C LEU A 11 2.51 8.20 4.88
N ARG A 12 3.62 8.61 4.31
CA ARG A 12 4.92 8.45 4.96
C ARG A 12 4.98 9.23 6.26
N ASP A 13 4.47 10.46 6.24
CA ASP A 13 4.49 11.30 7.44
C ASP A 13 3.61 10.73 8.54
N LEU A 14 2.44 10.20 8.19
CA LEU A 14 1.53 9.61 9.17
C LEU A 14 2.08 8.32 9.77
N ALA A 15 2.79 7.54 8.98
CA ALA A 15 3.36 6.28 9.45
C ALA A 15 4.66 6.49 10.23
N GLY A 16 5.35 7.60 9.99
CA GLY A 16 6.65 7.85 10.60
C GLY A 16 7.79 7.07 9.98
N VAL A 17 7.53 6.36 8.88
CA VAL A 17 8.54 5.58 8.15
C VAL A 17 8.24 5.69 6.67
N SER A 18 9.26 5.46 5.85
CA SER A 18 9.12 5.50 4.39
C SER A 18 8.80 4.16 3.77
N GLU A 19 8.90 3.08 4.55
CA GLU A 19 8.72 1.73 4.05
C GLU A 19 8.15 0.85 5.13
N LEU A 20 7.25 -0.05 4.74
CA LEU A 20 6.72 -1.09 5.63
C LEU A 20 7.02 -2.45 5.03
N SER A 21 7.23 -3.43 5.90
CA SER A 21 7.40 -4.82 5.52
C SER A 21 6.21 -5.60 6.07
N VAL A 22 5.46 -6.25 5.20
CA VAL A 22 4.19 -6.87 5.57
C VAL A 22 4.15 -8.30 5.07
N ASP A 23 3.82 -9.23 5.97
CA ASP A 23 3.64 -10.63 5.58
C ASP A 23 2.21 -10.87 5.16
N VAL A 24 2.05 -11.50 4.00
CA VAL A 24 0.73 -11.86 3.46
C VAL A 24 0.81 -13.28 2.90
N SER A 25 -0.35 -13.88 2.65
CA SER A 25 -0.38 -15.19 2.02
C SER A 25 0.08 -15.10 0.57
N ASP A 26 0.49 -16.23 -0.01
CA ASP A 26 1.14 -16.24 -1.32
C ASP A 26 0.26 -15.75 -2.47
N ASN A 27 -1.03 -15.83 -2.33
CA ASN A 27 -1.97 -15.37 -3.36
C ASN A 27 -2.76 -14.16 -2.90
N ALA A 28 -2.22 -13.40 -1.96
CA ALA A 28 -2.94 -12.25 -1.41
C ALA A 28 -3.14 -11.16 -2.47
N THR A 29 -4.23 -10.45 -2.35
CA THR A 29 -4.53 -9.30 -3.19
C THR A 29 -4.04 -8.01 -2.53
N VAL A 30 -4.03 -6.93 -3.32
CA VAL A 30 -3.73 -5.60 -2.80
C VAL A 30 -4.70 -5.25 -1.65
N GLY A 31 -5.98 -5.60 -1.78
CA GLY A 31 -6.95 -5.35 -0.71
C GLY A 31 -6.57 -6.02 0.60
N GLU A 32 -6.11 -7.26 0.54
CA GLU A 32 -5.65 -7.97 1.72
C GLU A 32 -4.39 -7.34 2.30
N LEU A 33 -3.48 -6.91 1.44
CA LEU A 33 -2.27 -6.21 1.87
C LEU A 33 -2.64 -4.92 2.61
N LEU A 34 -3.56 -4.13 2.05
CA LEU A 34 -3.99 -2.88 2.68
C LEU A 34 -4.62 -3.13 4.05
N THR A 35 -5.40 -4.19 4.19
CA THR A 35 -5.97 -4.56 5.49
C THR A 35 -4.87 -4.77 6.53
N LYS A 36 -3.80 -5.47 6.14
CA LYS A 36 -2.65 -5.68 7.03
C LYS A 36 -1.93 -4.38 7.35
N ILE A 37 -1.78 -3.51 6.36
CA ILE A 37 -1.13 -2.22 6.57
C ILE A 37 -1.95 -1.38 7.55
N TYR A 38 -3.28 -1.39 7.44
CA TYR A 38 -4.14 -0.62 8.34
C TYR A 38 -4.09 -1.14 9.78
N GLU A 39 -3.78 -2.41 9.98
CA GLU A 39 -3.54 -2.93 11.33
C GLU A 39 -2.29 -2.31 11.95
N LYS A 40 -1.28 -2.05 11.13
CA LYS A 40 -0.04 -1.43 11.60
C LYS A 40 -0.16 0.09 11.73
N VAL A 41 -0.92 0.71 10.83
CA VAL A 41 -1.10 2.18 10.81
C VAL A 41 -2.59 2.48 10.71
N PRO A 42 -3.31 2.43 11.84
CA PRO A 42 -4.79 2.57 11.82
C PRO A 42 -5.29 3.88 11.23
N THR A 43 -4.49 4.94 11.29
CA THR A 43 -4.89 6.23 10.70
C THR A 43 -5.13 6.16 9.20
N PHE A 44 -4.58 5.16 8.52
CA PHE A 44 -4.78 5.00 7.09
C PHE A 44 -6.20 4.58 6.74
N ARG A 45 -6.95 3.98 7.68
CA ARG A 45 -8.31 3.50 7.40
C ARG A 45 -9.23 4.60 6.89
N SER A 46 -9.14 5.78 7.48
CA SER A 46 -10.00 6.89 7.08
C SER A 46 -9.66 7.41 5.69
N ARG A 47 -8.51 7.03 5.16
CA ARG A 47 -8.03 7.46 3.84
C ARG A 47 -8.14 6.38 2.78
N ASP A 48 -8.72 5.23 3.12
CA ASP A 48 -8.72 4.05 2.25
C ASP A 48 -9.19 4.35 0.83
N LYS A 49 -10.25 5.11 0.69
CA LYS A 49 -10.84 5.42 -0.62
C LYS A 49 -9.95 6.30 -1.48
N SER A 50 -9.03 7.04 -0.85
CA SER A 50 -8.15 7.95 -1.57
C SER A 50 -6.77 7.37 -1.83
N ILE A 51 -6.45 6.22 -1.24
CA ILE A 51 -5.11 5.65 -1.39
C ILE A 51 -4.97 5.02 -2.77
N LEU A 52 -3.91 5.41 -3.47
CA LEU A 52 -3.53 4.82 -4.75
C LEU A 52 -2.43 3.80 -4.52
N VAL A 53 -2.49 2.69 -5.22
CA VAL A 53 -1.52 1.61 -5.10
C VAL A 53 -0.82 1.40 -6.42
N GLY A 54 0.51 1.39 -6.40
CA GLY A 54 1.32 1.11 -7.56
C GLY A 54 2.03 -0.24 -7.42
N ALA A 55 2.14 -0.94 -8.54
CA ALA A 55 2.97 -2.15 -8.65
C ALA A 55 3.94 -1.88 -9.80
N GLY A 56 5.22 -1.68 -9.46
CA GLY A 56 6.19 -1.21 -10.43
C GLY A 56 5.82 0.19 -10.90
N VAL A 57 5.65 0.34 -12.20
CA VAL A 57 5.33 1.64 -12.82
C VAL A 57 3.84 1.83 -13.11
N GLU A 58 3.02 0.86 -12.73
CA GLU A 58 1.58 0.90 -13.03
C GLU A 58 0.75 1.02 -11.76
N PHE A 59 -0.38 1.73 -11.85
CA PHE A 59 -1.36 1.70 -10.78
C PHE A 59 -2.20 0.44 -10.91
N VAL A 60 -2.54 -0.15 -9.77
CA VAL A 60 -3.33 -1.38 -9.72
C VAL A 60 -4.51 -1.19 -8.78
N ASP A 61 -5.55 -2.00 -8.99
CA ASP A 61 -6.73 -1.95 -8.11
C ASP A 61 -6.59 -2.95 -6.96
N ARG A 62 -7.62 -3.00 -6.12
CA ARG A 62 -7.62 -3.84 -4.91
C ARG A 62 -7.65 -5.34 -5.23
N ASN A 63 -8.04 -5.70 -6.44
CA ASN A 63 -8.12 -7.11 -6.86
C ASN A 63 -6.81 -7.63 -7.43
N TYR A 64 -5.83 -6.76 -7.62
CA TYR A 64 -4.53 -7.18 -8.14
C TYR A 64 -3.91 -8.22 -7.21
N GLU A 65 -3.50 -9.35 -7.77
CA GLU A 65 -2.86 -10.43 -7.02
C GLU A 65 -1.37 -10.17 -6.93
N LEU A 66 -0.86 -10.11 -5.70
CA LEU A 66 0.54 -9.83 -5.45
C LEU A 66 1.43 -10.98 -5.89
N LYS A 67 2.59 -10.65 -6.42
CA LYS A 67 3.58 -11.62 -6.87
C LYS A 67 4.89 -11.42 -6.12
N PRO A 68 5.67 -12.48 -5.93
CA PRO A 68 7.00 -12.34 -5.32
C PRO A 68 7.83 -11.34 -6.13
N GLY A 69 8.46 -10.41 -5.42
CA GLY A 69 9.29 -9.40 -6.06
C GLY A 69 8.56 -8.17 -6.54
N ASP A 70 7.25 -8.10 -6.36
CA ASP A 70 6.50 -6.88 -6.71
C ASP A 70 7.00 -5.70 -5.90
N ASP A 71 7.16 -4.58 -6.58
CA ASP A 71 7.57 -3.32 -5.96
C ASP A 71 6.30 -2.49 -5.71
N ILE A 72 5.78 -2.60 -4.50
CA ILE A 72 4.50 -1.99 -4.14
C ILE A 72 4.72 -0.63 -3.50
N SER A 73 3.92 0.34 -3.91
CA SER A 73 3.92 1.66 -3.30
C SER A 73 2.49 2.11 -3.03
N ILE A 74 2.31 2.88 -1.97
CA ILE A 74 1.02 3.52 -1.70
C ILE A 74 1.23 5.02 -1.57
N MET A 75 0.26 5.77 -2.06
CA MET A 75 0.38 7.21 -2.13
C MET A 75 -0.99 7.86 -2.04
N PRO A 76 -1.05 9.11 -1.56
CA PRO A 76 -2.32 9.84 -1.57
C PRO A 76 -2.68 10.23 -3.00
N PRO A 77 -3.93 10.62 -3.25
CA PRO A 77 -4.33 11.01 -4.59
C PRO A 77 -3.57 12.25 -5.03
N VAL A 78 -3.34 12.34 -6.33
CA VAL A 78 -2.74 13.54 -6.91
C VAL A 78 -3.77 14.66 -6.78
N GLN A 79 -3.38 15.73 -6.11
CA GLN A 79 -4.22 16.91 -5.99
C GLN A 79 -4.20 17.63 -7.33
N GLY A 80 -5.31 17.54 -8.05
CA GLY A 80 -5.43 18.21 -9.32
C GLY A 80 -5.51 19.71 -9.12
N GLY A 81 -4.55 20.37 -9.55
CA GLY A 81 -4.52 21.81 -9.68
C GLY A 81 -4.68 22.61 -8.45
#